data_efddf8450b455ae188d213c9162354df
#
_entry.id   efddf8450b455ae188d213c9162354df
#
_cell.length_a   1.000
_cell.length_b   1.000
_cell.length_c   1.000
_cell.angle_alpha   90.00
_cell.angle_beta   90.00
_cell.angle_gamma   90.00
#
_symmetry.space_group_name_H-M   'P 1'
#
loop_
_entity.id
_entity.type
_entity.pdbx_description
1 polymer ?
#
loop_
_entity_poly.entity_id
_entity_poly.type
_entity_poly.pdbx_seq_one_letter_code
_entity_poly.pdbx_strand_id
1 'polypeptide(L)'
;LDPYADGRNNYIIVVNPLGSHFDVRSVNAIEEDDRYDISFNMEFETAGQLVSDGYQVEIKIPFSSLPFPNGKDQLWNFNFFRKYFDNGNEIELSSQTFDRDNSCEVCQTTDQLVLNDIVIEKRFELLPYIAGNFSGKRAQAQAPFDFDKLNPNTGLGVNLDLNKTSTLEITMNPDFSQVEADVTQIDINSSYALEYPERRPFFNRGTDVVDFIDGAFYSRSINNPLVSSKLLSQSQKSRIYFLTALDQNSPYTVAAEDRSYFGEGGQSFVNVLRYQHLF
;
A
#
# COMPACT_ATOMS: atom_id res chain seq x y z
N LEU A 1 12.62 -10.15 1.42
CA LEU A 1 13.40 -9.58 0.32
C LEU A 1 13.75 -8.13 0.61
N ASP A 2 15.01 -7.76 0.43
CA ASP A 2 15.50 -6.39 0.43
C ASP A 2 16.18 -6.12 -0.93
N PRO A 3 15.43 -5.61 -1.92
CA PRO A 3 15.94 -5.41 -3.27
C PRO A 3 17.01 -4.33 -3.40
N TYR A 4 17.13 -3.43 -2.40
CA TYR A 4 18.18 -2.41 -2.39
C TYR A 4 19.43 -2.86 -1.65
N ALA A 5 19.37 -3.96 -0.91
CA ALA A 5 20.41 -4.47 -0.03
C ALA A 5 20.94 -3.39 0.94
N ASP A 6 20.04 -2.52 1.42
CA ASP A 6 20.38 -1.36 2.25
C ASP A 6 19.87 -1.47 3.70
N GLY A 7 19.15 -2.56 4.03
CA GLY A 7 18.62 -2.84 5.36
C GLY A 7 17.56 -1.85 5.83
N ARG A 8 16.85 -1.19 4.92
CA ARG A 8 15.85 -0.17 5.26
C ARG A 8 14.42 -0.63 5.06
N ASN A 9 14.20 -1.45 4.04
CA ASN A 9 12.88 -1.99 3.72
C ASN A 9 12.99 -3.46 3.35
N ASN A 10 12.16 -4.27 3.98
CA ASN A 10 11.98 -5.66 3.60
C ASN A 10 10.56 -5.88 3.08
N TYR A 11 10.45 -6.58 1.97
CA TYR A 11 9.18 -7.08 1.43
C TYR A 11 9.01 -8.52 1.89
N ILE A 12 8.02 -8.73 2.75
CA ILE A 12 7.73 -10.02 3.37
C ILE A 12 6.56 -10.64 2.62
N ILE A 13 6.75 -11.86 2.15
CA ILE A 13 5.73 -12.65 1.46
C ILE A 13 5.51 -13.91 2.29
N VAL A 14 4.27 -14.12 2.71
CA VAL A 14 3.88 -15.28 3.50
C VAL A 14 2.94 -16.14 2.66
N VAL A 15 3.25 -17.42 2.56
CA VAL A 15 2.47 -18.37 1.79
C VAL A 15 2.24 -19.63 2.61
N ASN A 16 0.99 -20.09 2.67
CA ASN A 16 0.65 -21.35 3.33
C ASN A 16 0.81 -22.55 2.38
N PRO A 17 0.76 -23.79 2.89
CA PRO A 17 0.91 -24.99 2.06
C PRO A 17 -0.12 -25.18 0.94
N LEU A 18 -1.23 -24.46 0.98
CA LEU A 18 -2.30 -24.51 -0.03
C LEU A 18 -2.22 -23.35 -1.04
N GLY A 19 -1.18 -22.48 -0.93
CA GLY A 19 -0.97 -21.36 -1.82
C GLY A 19 -1.70 -20.07 -1.42
N SER A 20 -2.45 -20.04 -0.31
CA SER A 20 -2.97 -18.76 0.19
C SER A 20 -1.83 -17.90 0.72
N HIS A 21 -1.86 -16.63 0.41
CA HIS A 21 -0.75 -15.72 0.68
C HIS A 21 -1.20 -14.38 1.25
N PHE A 22 -0.28 -13.67 1.86
CA PHE A 22 -0.35 -12.24 2.13
C PHE A 22 1.05 -11.64 2.07
N ASP A 23 1.12 -10.33 1.93
CA ASP A 23 2.35 -9.57 1.87
C ASP A 23 2.35 -8.43 2.87
N VAL A 24 3.53 -8.07 3.32
CA VAL A 24 3.78 -7.01 4.28
C VAL A 24 5.08 -6.30 3.90
N ARG A 25 5.10 -5.00 4.04
CA ARG A 25 6.36 -4.26 3.99
C ARG A 25 6.82 -3.98 5.42
N SER A 26 8.08 -4.35 5.71
CA SER A 26 8.72 -4.03 6.98
C SER A 26 9.75 -2.93 6.79
N VAL A 27 9.76 -1.95 7.68
CA VAL A 27 10.68 -0.82 7.67
C VAL A 27 11.43 -0.74 9.00
N ASN A 28 12.59 -0.11 8.99
CA ASN A 28 13.30 0.17 10.23
C ASN A 28 12.68 1.40 10.91
N ALA A 29 11.68 1.17 11.75
CA ALA A 29 10.98 2.18 12.53
C ALA A 29 11.31 2.07 14.01
N ILE A 30 11.20 3.19 14.74
CA ILE A 30 11.44 3.25 16.18
C ILE A 30 10.28 2.59 16.94
N GLU A 31 9.06 2.89 16.53
CA GLU A 31 7.84 2.31 17.11
C GLU A 31 7.56 0.94 16.47
N GLU A 32 7.20 -0.05 17.29
CA GLU A 32 6.92 -1.40 16.80
C GLU A 32 5.69 -1.44 15.89
N ASP A 33 4.67 -0.65 16.21
CA ASP A 33 3.42 -0.57 15.43
C ASP A 33 3.65 0.01 14.03
N ASP A 34 4.66 0.86 13.84
CA ASP A 34 5.00 1.46 12.55
C ASP A 34 5.94 0.59 11.71
N ARG A 35 6.44 -0.50 12.28
CA ARG A 35 7.42 -1.38 11.62
C ARG A 35 6.83 -2.18 10.48
N TYR A 36 5.55 -2.55 10.57
CA TYR A 36 4.90 -3.44 9.62
C TYR A 36 3.72 -2.75 8.93
N ASP A 37 3.90 -2.41 7.66
CA ASP A 37 2.83 -1.89 6.81
C ASP A 37 2.07 -3.06 6.17
N ILE A 38 0.97 -3.44 6.79
CA ILE A 38 0.06 -4.50 6.31
C ILE A 38 -0.89 -4.00 5.22
N SER A 39 -0.91 -2.71 4.93
CA SER A 39 -1.70 -2.13 3.84
C SER A 39 -0.96 -2.21 2.50
N PHE A 40 0.34 -2.50 2.53
CA PHE A 40 1.13 -2.77 1.34
C PHE A 40 0.53 -3.96 0.59
N ASN A 41 0.40 -3.81 -0.72
CA ASN A 41 -0.15 -4.86 -1.58
C ASN A 41 0.68 -4.94 -2.86
N MET A 42 1.33 -6.08 -3.04
CA MET A 42 2.18 -6.37 -4.18
C MET A 42 1.50 -7.39 -5.10
N GLU A 43 1.61 -7.19 -6.40
CA GLU A 43 1.12 -8.17 -7.36
C GLU A 43 2.09 -9.35 -7.48
N PHE A 44 1.65 -10.56 -7.13
CA PHE A 44 2.40 -11.79 -7.29
C PHE A 44 1.47 -13.01 -7.34
N GLU A 45 1.96 -14.12 -7.86
CA GLU A 45 1.21 -15.38 -7.96
C GLU A 45 1.85 -16.42 -7.05
N THR A 46 1.00 -17.28 -6.46
CA THR A 46 1.47 -18.40 -5.61
C THR A 46 0.73 -19.68 -5.97
N ALA A 47 1.43 -20.78 -5.82
CA ALA A 47 0.85 -22.11 -5.87
C ALA A 47 1.44 -22.96 -4.73
N GLY A 48 0.61 -23.83 -4.15
CA GLY A 48 1.03 -24.72 -3.08
C GLY A 48 0.42 -26.10 -3.22
N GLN A 49 1.13 -27.14 -2.82
CA GLN A 49 0.63 -28.49 -2.76
C GLN A 49 1.22 -29.29 -1.61
N LEU A 50 0.40 -30.16 -1.04
CA LEU A 50 0.86 -31.15 -0.06
C LEU A 50 1.51 -32.33 -0.80
N VAL A 51 2.65 -32.78 -0.29
CA VAL A 51 3.39 -33.95 -0.77
C VAL A 51 3.53 -34.97 0.36
N SER A 52 4.04 -36.18 0.05
CA SER A 52 4.08 -37.29 1.01
C SER A 52 4.92 -37.01 2.27
N ASP A 53 5.89 -36.11 2.18
CA ASP A 53 6.86 -35.75 3.23
C ASP A 53 6.82 -34.29 3.62
N GLY A 54 5.79 -33.56 3.20
CA GLY A 54 5.65 -32.14 3.55
C GLY A 54 4.76 -31.35 2.62
N TYR A 55 5.25 -30.22 2.12
CA TYR A 55 4.57 -29.38 1.14
C TYR A 55 5.58 -28.64 0.25
N GLN A 56 5.11 -28.23 -0.91
CA GLN A 56 5.85 -27.39 -1.85
C GLN A 56 5.06 -26.13 -2.12
N VAL A 57 5.76 -25.00 -2.25
CA VAL A 57 5.20 -23.70 -2.59
C VAL A 57 6.05 -23.09 -3.70
N GLU A 58 5.39 -22.54 -4.69
CA GLU A 58 6.01 -21.70 -5.71
C GLU A 58 5.47 -20.28 -5.58
N ILE A 59 6.36 -19.30 -5.72
CA ILE A 59 6.06 -17.88 -5.66
C ILE A 59 6.63 -17.22 -6.91
N LYS A 60 5.77 -16.61 -7.71
CA LYS A 60 6.15 -15.87 -8.91
C LYS A 60 5.96 -14.39 -8.69
N ILE A 61 7.05 -13.65 -8.61
CA ILE A 61 7.06 -12.20 -8.37
C ILE A 61 7.51 -11.51 -9.65
N PRO A 62 6.65 -10.76 -10.35
CA PRO A 62 7.08 -9.92 -11.45
C PRO A 62 8.07 -8.86 -10.98
N PHE A 63 9.13 -8.61 -11.74
CA PHE A 63 10.08 -7.54 -11.42
C PHE A 63 9.43 -6.15 -11.36
N SER A 64 8.31 -5.95 -12.05
CA SER A 64 7.52 -4.72 -11.99
C SER A 64 6.83 -4.49 -10.64
N SER A 65 6.69 -5.54 -9.82
CA SER A 65 5.99 -5.47 -8.53
C SER A 65 6.86 -5.00 -7.38
N LEU A 66 8.18 -5.03 -7.55
CA LEU A 66 9.15 -4.60 -6.54
C LEU A 66 9.99 -3.44 -7.06
N PRO A 67 10.21 -2.41 -6.24
CA PRO A 67 11.20 -1.39 -6.56
C PRO A 67 12.61 -1.94 -6.30
N PHE A 68 13.55 -1.69 -7.20
CA PHE A 68 14.96 -2.05 -7.05
C PHE A 68 15.88 -1.11 -7.84
N PRO A 69 17.22 -1.10 -7.57
CA PRO A 69 18.15 -0.21 -8.23
C PRO A 69 18.22 -0.41 -9.75
N ASN A 70 18.64 0.64 -10.46
CA ASN A 70 18.96 0.52 -11.87
C ASN A 70 20.17 -0.39 -12.09
N GLY A 71 20.07 -1.29 -13.04
CA GLY A 71 21.17 -2.15 -13.46
C GLY A 71 20.64 -3.46 -14.04
N LYS A 72 21.43 -4.11 -14.87
CA LYS A 72 21.10 -5.45 -15.35
C LYS A 72 21.42 -6.52 -14.31
N ASP A 73 22.47 -6.28 -13.53
CA ASP A 73 22.88 -7.16 -12.46
C ASP A 73 22.40 -6.59 -11.15
N GLN A 74 21.72 -7.40 -10.38
CA GLN A 74 21.11 -7.03 -9.12
C GLN A 74 21.68 -7.92 -8.00
N LEU A 75 21.86 -7.30 -6.84
CA LEU A 75 22.20 -7.99 -5.62
C LEU A 75 21.13 -7.63 -4.58
N TRP A 76 20.29 -8.59 -4.25
CA TRP A 76 19.23 -8.40 -3.26
C TRP A 76 19.58 -9.15 -1.99
N ASN A 77 19.29 -8.58 -0.85
CA ASN A 77 19.31 -9.37 0.37
C ASN A 77 18.00 -10.13 0.52
N PHE A 78 18.06 -11.32 1.05
CA PHE A 78 16.87 -12.11 1.35
C PHE A 78 17.07 -12.94 2.62
N ASN A 79 15.95 -13.39 3.16
CA ASN A 79 15.91 -14.40 4.19
C ASN A 79 14.69 -15.29 3.95
N PHE A 80 14.81 -16.52 4.31
CA PHE A 80 13.76 -17.51 4.22
C PHE A 80 13.37 -17.99 5.62
N PHE A 81 12.08 -17.86 5.94
CA PHE A 81 11.50 -18.34 7.19
C PHE A 81 10.53 -19.47 6.93
N ARG A 82 10.48 -20.42 7.83
CA ARG A 82 9.46 -21.44 7.87
C ARG A 82 8.90 -21.56 9.28
N LYS A 83 7.58 -21.38 9.41
CA LYS A 83 6.86 -21.59 10.65
C LYS A 83 6.04 -22.88 10.57
N TYR A 84 6.06 -23.67 11.64
CA TYR A 84 5.21 -24.83 11.78
C TYR A 84 4.94 -25.12 13.27
N PHE A 85 3.93 -25.93 13.53
CA PHE A 85 3.59 -26.35 14.91
C PHE A 85 4.06 -27.78 15.12
N ASP A 86 4.78 -28.02 16.21
CA ASP A 86 5.13 -29.34 16.70
C ASP A 86 4.66 -29.49 18.15
N ASN A 87 3.78 -30.47 18.39
CA ASN A 87 3.19 -30.72 19.71
C ASN A 87 2.60 -29.48 20.41
N GLY A 88 2.00 -28.57 19.61
CA GLY A 88 1.41 -27.31 20.09
C GLY A 88 2.39 -26.16 20.28
N ASN A 89 3.66 -26.38 20.07
CA ASN A 89 4.67 -25.32 20.08
C ASN A 89 4.89 -24.78 18.66
N GLU A 90 4.92 -23.44 18.52
CA GLU A 90 5.34 -22.81 17.28
C GLU A 90 6.86 -22.89 17.14
N ILE A 91 7.31 -23.43 16.02
CA ILE A 91 8.72 -23.52 15.67
C ILE A 91 8.94 -22.65 14.43
N GLU A 92 9.92 -21.77 14.54
CA GLU A 92 10.37 -20.94 13.44
C GLU A 92 11.79 -21.30 13.05
N LEU A 93 11.99 -21.62 11.78
CA LEU A 93 13.29 -21.83 11.17
C LEU A 93 13.61 -20.68 10.24
N SER A 94 14.84 -20.23 10.26
CA SER A 94 15.35 -19.17 9.39
C SER A 94 16.57 -19.66 8.62
N SER A 95 16.77 -19.17 7.39
CA SER A 95 17.99 -19.45 6.60
C SER A 95 19.24 -18.82 7.20
N GLN A 96 19.06 -17.84 8.06
CA GLN A 96 20.17 -17.16 8.78
C GLN A 96 19.85 -16.97 10.26
N THR A 97 20.86 -16.70 11.05
CA THR A 97 20.74 -16.40 12.50
C THR A 97 20.34 -14.94 12.71
N PHE A 98 19.38 -14.71 13.61
CA PHE A 98 19.01 -13.38 14.08
C PHE A 98 19.56 -13.13 15.47
N ASP A 99 20.14 -11.95 15.64
CA ASP A 99 20.51 -11.41 16.94
C ASP A 99 19.28 -10.73 17.57
N ARG A 100 18.73 -11.32 18.63
CA ARG A 100 17.54 -10.81 19.32
C ARG A 100 17.81 -9.52 20.10
N ASP A 101 19.07 -9.23 20.39
CA ASP A 101 19.48 -8.00 21.08
C ASP A 101 19.66 -6.83 20.13
N ASN A 102 19.59 -7.08 18.81
CA ASN A 102 19.64 -6.03 17.78
C ASN A 102 18.22 -5.56 17.44
N SER A 103 17.91 -4.31 17.73
CA SER A 103 16.59 -3.72 17.48
C SER A 103 16.26 -3.54 15.99
N CYS A 104 17.27 -3.51 15.10
CA CYS A 104 17.06 -3.41 13.67
C CYS A 104 16.87 -4.81 13.05
N GLU A 105 15.64 -5.26 12.92
CA GLU A 105 15.34 -6.56 12.32
C GLU A 105 15.64 -6.59 10.83
N VAL A 106 15.23 -5.55 10.09
CA VAL A 106 15.44 -5.45 8.64
C VAL A 106 16.92 -5.41 8.24
N CYS A 107 17.79 -4.84 9.11
CA CYS A 107 19.24 -4.78 8.87
C CYS A 107 19.92 -6.16 8.93
N GLN A 108 19.23 -7.16 9.46
CA GLN A 108 19.78 -8.50 9.65
C GLN A 108 19.51 -9.44 8.47
N THR A 109 18.79 -8.98 7.46
CA THR A 109 18.57 -9.72 6.21
C THR A 109 19.86 -9.64 5.37
N THR A 110 20.69 -10.70 5.40
CA THR A 110 22.05 -10.66 4.85
C THR A 110 22.38 -11.73 3.82
N ASP A 111 21.54 -12.77 3.67
CA ASP A 111 21.70 -13.72 2.58
C ASP A 111 21.53 -13.00 1.24
N GLN A 112 22.29 -13.40 0.21
CA GLN A 112 22.35 -12.66 -1.04
C GLN A 112 21.79 -13.45 -2.21
N LEU A 113 20.87 -12.83 -2.95
CA LEU A 113 20.35 -13.31 -4.21
C LEU A 113 21.00 -12.50 -5.35
N VAL A 114 21.78 -13.16 -6.19
CA VAL A 114 22.40 -12.55 -7.36
C VAL A 114 21.52 -12.80 -8.58
N LEU A 115 21.04 -11.74 -9.19
CA LEU A 115 20.22 -11.78 -10.40
C LEU A 115 20.96 -11.07 -11.53
N ASN A 116 21.17 -11.77 -12.64
CA ASN A 116 21.92 -11.23 -13.78
C ASN A 116 20.98 -11.01 -14.97
N ASP A 117 21.38 -10.09 -15.84
CA ASP A 117 20.69 -9.79 -17.11
C ASP A 117 19.21 -9.42 -16.96
N ILE A 118 18.85 -8.75 -15.86
CA ILE A 118 17.47 -8.30 -15.64
C ILE A 118 17.08 -7.28 -16.71
N VAL A 119 16.03 -7.61 -17.45
CA VAL A 119 15.41 -6.71 -18.43
C VAL A 119 14.08 -6.24 -17.86
N ILE A 120 13.97 -4.94 -17.61
CA ILE A 120 12.71 -4.31 -17.19
C ILE A 120 12.12 -3.62 -18.39
N GLU A 121 10.97 -4.07 -18.80
CA GLU A 121 10.18 -3.36 -19.79
C GLU A 121 9.51 -2.15 -19.13
N LYS A 122 9.49 -1.02 -19.82
CA LYS A 122 8.75 0.16 -19.35
C LYS A 122 7.26 -0.15 -19.36
N ARG A 123 6.61 0.00 -18.22
CA ARG A 123 5.19 -0.19 -18.10
C ARG A 123 4.46 1.06 -18.59
N PHE A 124 3.54 0.86 -19.51
CA PHE A 124 2.46 1.80 -19.79
C PHE A 124 1.15 1.07 -19.60
N GLU A 125 0.37 1.55 -18.68
CA GLU A 125 -0.87 0.93 -18.28
C GLU A 125 -1.99 1.97 -18.34
N LEU A 126 -3.07 1.61 -19.00
CA LEU A 126 -4.27 2.44 -19.11
C LEU A 126 -5.42 1.68 -18.46
N LEU A 127 -6.02 2.26 -17.44
CA LEU A 127 -7.04 1.65 -16.59
C LEU A 127 -8.35 2.45 -16.67
N PRO A 128 -9.13 2.32 -17.76
CA PRO A 128 -10.45 2.93 -17.81
C PRO A 128 -11.41 2.14 -16.92
N TYR A 129 -12.34 2.84 -16.28
CA TYR A 129 -13.43 2.18 -15.56
C TYR A 129 -14.76 2.87 -15.80
N ILE A 130 -15.82 2.09 -15.64
CA ILE A 130 -17.21 2.54 -15.59
C ILE A 130 -17.84 1.88 -14.37
N ALA A 131 -18.41 2.68 -13.49
CA ALA A 131 -19.18 2.22 -12.34
C ALA A 131 -20.60 2.79 -12.41
N GLY A 132 -21.54 2.10 -11.80
CA GLY A 132 -22.91 2.58 -11.66
C GLY A 132 -23.42 2.29 -10.26
N ASN A 133 -23.95 3.32 -9.62
CA ASN A 133 -24.48 3.20 -8.27
C ASN A 133 -25.93 3.70 -8.27
N PHE A 134 -26.77 3.01 -7.56
CA PHE A 134 -28.11 3.47 -7.20
C PHE A 134 -28.40 3.08 -5.76
N SER A 135 -29.00 3.99 -5.01
CA SER A 135 -29.38 3.76 -3.62
C SER A 135 -30.90 3.66 -3.50
N GLY A 136 -31.36 2.89 -2.53
CA GLY A 136 -32.77 2.76 -2.23
C GLY A 136 -33.02 3.16 -0.77
N LYS A 137 -34.04 3.99 -0.56
CA LYS A 137 -34.50 4.40 0.78
C LYS A 137 -35.92 3.87 1.00
N ARG A 138 -36.23 3.58 2.24
CA ARG A 138 -37.62 3.26 2.64
C ARG A 138 -38.00 4.10 3.85
N ALA A 139 -39.23 4.62 3.84
CA ALA A 139 -39.74 5.48 4.91
C ALA A 139 -39.95 4.70 6.23
N GLN A 140 -40.28 3.39 6.15
CA GLN A 140 -40.55 2.52 7.30
C GLN A 140 -40.04 1.12 6.99
N ALA A 141 -39.80 0.31 8.02
CA ALA A 141 -39.21 -1.03 7.88
C ALA A 141 -39.98 -1.97 6.91
N GLN A 142 -41.28 -1.80 6.72
CA GLN A 142 -42.13 -2.60 5.85
C GLN A 142 -42.55 -1.91 4.55
N ALA A 143 -42.13 -0.64 4.34
CA ALA A 143 -42.42 0.06 3.11
C ALA A 143 -41.53 -0.45 1.94
N PRO A 144 -42.02 -0.38 0.69
CA PRO A 144 -41.19 -0.68 -0.46
C PRO A 144 -40.00 0.30 -0.54
N PHE A 145 -38.92 -0.17 -1.14
CA PHE A 145 -37.78 0.70 -1.43
C PHE A 145 -38.14 1.67 -2.57
N ASP A 146 -37.83 2.93 -2.36
CA ASP A 146 -37.79 3.95 -3.40
C ASP A 146 -36.33 4.07 -3.85
N PHE A 147 -36.07 3.76 -5.12
CA PHE A 147 -34.73 3.75 -5.67
C PHE A 147 -34.44 5.02 -6.42
N ASP A 148 -33.29 5.61 -6.14
CA ASP A 148 -32.75 6.73 -6.89
C ASP A 148 -32.46 6.31 -8.33
N LYS A 149 -32.28 7.28 -9.20
CA LYS A 149 -31.82 7.03 -10.57
C LYS A 149 -30.40 6.48 -10.55
N LEU A 150 -30.08 5.61 -11.51
CA LEU A 150 -28.72 5.15 -11.75
C LEU A 150 -27.80 6.36 -11.94
N ASN A 151 -26.77 6.45 -11.13
CA ASN A 151 -25.73 7.47 -11.22
C ASN A 151 -24.49 6.84 -11.84
N PRO A 152 -24.23 7.02 -13.14
CA PRO A 152 -23.04 6.47 -13.77
C PRO A 152 -21.81 7.29 -13.37
N ASN A 153 -20.74 6.60 -13.08
CA ASN A 153 -19.42 7.17 -12.82
C ASN A 153 -18.39 6.56 -13.79
N THR A 154 -17.55 7.39 -14.37
CA THR A 154 -16.48 6.96 -15.29
C THR A 154 -15.17 7.63 -14.93
N GLY A 155 -14.09 6.91 -15.03
CA GLY A 155 -12.77 7.46 -14.75
C GLY A 155 -11.68 6.73 -15.49
N LEU A 156 -10.46 7.19 -15.30
CA LEU A 156 -9.29 6.73 -16.00
C LEU A 156 -8.07 6.77 -15.09
N GLY A 157 -7.37 5.64 -15.00
CA GLY A 157 -6.02 5.55 -14.44
C GLY A 157 -4.98 5.43 -15.54
N VAL A 158 -3.83 6.04 -15.34
CA VAL A 158 -2.65 5.93 -16.20
C VAL A 158 -1.43 5.70 -15.34
N ASN A 159 -0.71 4.60 -15.57
CA ASN A 159 0.57 4.32 -14.93
C ASN A 159 1.66 4.30 -16.00
N LEU A 160 2.67 5.11 -15.84
CA LEU A 160 3.75 5.28 -16.81
C LEU A 160 5.11 5.22 -16.11
N ASP A 161 5.92 4.24 -16.49
CA ASP A 161 7.33 4.23 -16.10
C ASP A 161 8.13 5.20 -16.97
N LEU A 162 8.48 6.36 -16.40
CA LEU A 162 9.30 7.36 -17.07
C LEU A 162 10.71 6.81 -17.34
N ASN A 163 11.23 6.13 -16.33
CA ASN A 163 12.49 5.39 -16.38
C ASN A 163 12.45 4.27 -15.32
N LYS A 164 13.57 3.55 -15.15
CA LYS A 164 13.65 2.40 -14.23
C LYS A 164 13.45 2.74 -12.74
N THR A 165 13.59 4.02 -12.38
CA THR A 165 13.49 4.49 -10.99
C THR A 165 12.35 5.48 -10.77
N SER A 166 11.64 5.84 -11.82
CA SER A 166 10.63 6.90 -11.73
C SER A 166 9.34 6.47 -12.44
N THR A 167 8.26 6.53 -11.70
CA THR A 167 6.91 6.20 -12.18
C THR A 167 6.01 7.42 -12.01
N LEU A 168 5.24 7.72 -13.04
CA LEU A 168 4.18 8.71 -13.02
C LEU A 168 2.84 7.98 -13.01
N GLU A 169 2.02 8.27 -12.02
CA GLU A 169 0.65 7.79 -11.92
C GLU A 169 -0.30 8.98 -12.03
N ILE A 170 -1.32 8.84 -12.84
CA ILE A 170 -2.39 9.85 -12.99
C ILE A 170 -3.72 9.13 -12.83
N THR A 171 -4.62 9.72 -12.07
CA THR A 171 -5.98 9.24 -11.98
C THR A 171 -6.96 10.40 -12.19
N MET A 172 -8.01 10.14 -12.95
CA MET A 172 -9.09 11.08 -13.23
C MET A 172 -10.40 10.48 -12.76
N ASN A 173 -11.10 11.22 -11.92
CA ASN A 173 -12.39 10.86 -11.34
C ASN A 173 -12.41 9.43 -10.76
N PRO A 174 -11.45 9.04 -9.89
CA PRO A 174 -11.33 7.68 -9.38
C PRO A 174 -12.55 7.28 -8.54
N ASP A 175 -12.97 6.03 -8.67
CA ASP A 175 -14.01 5.45 -7.82
C ASP A 175 -13.37 4.69 -6.64
N PHE A 176 -13.47 5.25 -5.46
CA PHE A 176 -12.99 4.64 -4.22
C PHE A 176 -14.10 4.01 -3.38
N SER A 177 -15.33 3.98 -3.87
CA SER A 177 -16.51 3.54 -3.12
C SER A 177 -16.41 2.10 -2.60
N GLN A 178 -15.77 1.22 -3.34
CA GLN A 178 -15.57 -0.18 -2.92
C GLN A 178 -14.55 -0.31 -1.78
N VAL A 179 -13.52 0.51 -1.79
CA VAL A 179 -12.47 0.48 -0.76
C VAL A 179 -12.97 1.03 0.57
N GLU A 180 -13.86 2.01 0.52
CA GLU A 180 -14.44 2.62 1.71
C GLU A 180 -15.50 1.74 2.38
N ALA A 181 -16.21 0.92 1.59
CA ALA A 181 -17.22 -0.01 2.11
C ALA A 181 -16.63 -1.12 2.98
N ASP A 182 -15.37 -1.46 2.80
CA ASP A 182 -14.68 -2.51 3.56
C ASP A 182 -14.22 -2.05 4.96
N VAL A 183 -14.33 -0.77 5.27
CA VAL A 183 -14.01 -0.23 6.60
C VAL A 183 -15.28 -0.23 7.44
N THR A 184 -15.36 -1.14 8.40
CA THR A 184 -16.41 -1.10 9.42
C THR A 184 -16.24 0.19 10.23
N GLN A 185 -17.06 1.19 9.96
CA GLN A 185 -17.09 2.42 10.73
C GLN A 185 -17.73 2.12 12.08
N ILE A 186 -16.92 2.00 13.12
CA ILE A 186 -17.40 2.00 14.49
C ILE A 186 -17.45 3.47 14.88
N ASP A 187 -18.63 4.02 14.97
CA ASP A 187 -18.89 5.37 15.49
C ASP A 187 -18.63 5.36 17.01
N ILE A 188 -17.38 5.52 17.38
CA ILE A 188 -16.97 5.71 18.76
C ILE A 188 -16.99 7.20 19.01
N ASN A 189 -17.73 7.61 20.01
CA ASN A 189 -17.83 8.98 20.51
C ASN A 189 -16.46 9.38 21.15
N SER A 190 -15.44 9.58 20.30
CA SER A 190 -14.09 9.94 20.72
C SER A 190 -13.81 11.40 20.45
N SER A 191 -13.12 12.06 21.39
CA SER A 191 -12.68 13.46 21.26
C SER A 191 -11.53 13.66 20.27
N TYR A 192 -11.00 12.56 19.70
CA TYR A 192 -9.88 12.54 18.78
C TYR A 192 -10.38 12.24 17.36
N ALA A 193 -9.76 12.86 16.37
CA ALA A 193 -9.98 12.48 14.98
C ALA A 193 -9.57 11.03 14.77
N LEU A 194 -10.49 10.22 14.22
CA LEU A 194 -10.17 8.83 13.89
C LEU A 194 -9.27 8.82 12.66
N GLU A 195 -8.11 8.22 12.80
CA GLU A 195 -7.20 7.98 11.70
C GLU A 195 -7.48 6.60 11.11
N TYR A 196 -7.80 6.57 9.82
CA TYR A 196 -8.04 5.32 9.10
C TYR A 196 -6.87 5.00 8.19
N PRO A 197 -6.43 3.74 8.12
CA PRO A 197 -5.37 3.34 7.21
C PRO A 197 -5.78 3.61 5.76
N GLU A 198 -4.84 4.05 4.94
CA GLU A 198 -5.07 4.26 3.52
C GLU A 198 -5.16 2.91 2.81
N ARG A 199 -6.24 2.69 2.06
CA ARG A 199 -6.48 1.47 1.28
C ARG A 199 -6.70 1.73 -0.20
N ARG A 200 -6.83 3.00 -0.59
CA ARG A 200 -7.02 3.36 -2.00
C ARG A 200 -5.71 3.15 -2.77
N PRO A 201 -5.68 2.30 -3.80
CA PRO A 201 -4.43 1.86 -4.45
C PRO A 201 -3.55 3.01 -4.92
N PHE A 202 -4.16 4.06 -5.46
CA PHE A 202 -3.43 5.24 -5.91
C PHE A 202 -2.66 5.93 -4.77
N PHE A 203 -3.23 6.07 -3.59
CA PHE A 203 -2.59 6.75 -2.47
C PHE A 203 -1.68 5.83 -1.68
N ASN A 204 -1.96 4.52 -1.67
CA ASN A 204 -1.20 3.54 -0.90
C ASN A 204 0.22 3.32 -1.46
N ARG A 205 0.39 3.35 -2.77
CA ARG A 205 1.70 3.17 -3.38
C ARG A 205 2.61 4.37 -3.10
N GLY A 206 3.80 4.10 -2.52
CA GLY A 206 4.79 5.12 -2.16
C GLY A 206 4.55 5.79 -0.80
N THR A 207 3.66 5.26 0.03
CA THR A 207 3.48 5.72 1.42
C THR A 207 4.77 5.67 2.21
N ASP A 208 5.62 4.65 1.97
CA ASP A 208 6.96 4.53 2.58
C ASP A 208 7.88 5.73 2.30
N VAL A 209 7.64 6.41 1.20
CA VAL A 209 8.41 7.62 0.87
C VAL A 209 7.77 8.85 1.51
N VAL A 210 6.45 8.84 1.75
CA VAL A 210 5.70 10.00 2.24
C VAL A 210 5.36 9.92 3.72
N ASP A 211 5.61 8.77 4.34
CA ASP A 211 5.41 8.61 5.76
C ASP A 211 6.32 9.60 6.52
N PHE A 212 5.68 10.67 6.97
CA PHE A 212 6.34 11.75 7.67
C PHE A 212 6.30 11.49 9.16
N ILE A 213 7.30 11.98 9.84
CA ILE A 213 7.28 12.10 11.28
C ILE A 213 5.96 12.78 11.70
N ASP A 214 5.23 12.12 12.58
CA ASP A 214 4.00 12.60 13.22
C ASP A 214 2.79 12.82 12.28
N GLY A 215 2.65 12.05 11.20
CA GLY A 215 1.44 12.10 10.37
C GLY A 215 1.18 13.45 9.68
N ALA A 216 2.24 14.17 9.28
CA ALA A 216 2.12 15.50 8.67
C ALA A 216 1.29 15.53 7.39
N PHE A 217 1.08 14.39 6.76
CA PHE A 217 0.21 14.23 5.61
C PHE A 217 -0.73 13.04 5.80
N TYR A 218 -2.01 13.32 5.80
CA TYR A 218 -3.07 12.33 5.84
C TYR A 218 -3.76 12.26 4.48
N SER A 219 -3.51 11.20 3.72
CA SER A 219 -3.98 11.05 2.34
C SER A 219 -5.50 11.06 2.22
N ARG A 220 -6.22 10.60 3.26
CA ARG A 220 -7.69 10.61 3.28
C ARG A 220 -8.31 12.00 3.43
N SER A 221 -7.50 13.05 3.68
CA SER A 221 -7.95 14.43 3.54
C SER A 221 -8.31 14.79 2.08
N ILE A 222 -7.80 14.02 1.10
CA ILE A 222 -8.23 14.07 -0.30
C ILE A 222 -9.39 13.09 -0.44
N ASN A 223 -10.60 13.59 -0.50
CA ASN A 223 -11.82 12.78 -0.40
C ASN A 223 -12.36 12.33 -1.77
N ASN A 224 -12.59 13.28 -2.66
CA ASN A 224 -13.19 13.04 -3.98
C ASN A 224 -12.42 13.78 -5.08
N PRO A 225 -11.22 13.31 -5.43
CA PRO A 225 -10.38 14.02 -6.39
C PRO A 225 -10.92 13.91 -7.81
N LEU A 226 -11.06 15.05 -8.47
CA LEU A 226 -11.37 15.12 -9.90
C LEU A 226 -10.19 14.61 -10.72
N VAL A 227 -8.98 15.01 -10.34
CA VAL A 227 -7.74 14.55 -10.93
C VAL A 227 -6.64 14.54 -9.88
N SER A 228 -5.85 13.49 -9.89
CA SER A 228 -4.64 13.40 -9.08
C SER A 228 -3.49 12.91 -9.92
N SER A 229 -2.29 13.38 -9.62
CA SER A 229 -1.06 12.91 -10.24
C SER A 229 0.00 12.69 -9.18
N LYS A 230 0.74 11.60 -9.31
CA LYS A 230 1.79 11.22 -8.37
C LYS A 230 3.05 10.81 -9.13
N LEU A 231 4.16 11.42 -8.79
CA LEU A 231 5.49 11.06 -9.26
C LEU A 231 6.26 10.41 -8.12
N LEU A 232 6.64 9.17 -8.33
CA LEU A 232 7.55 8.43 -7.48
C LEU A 232 8.89 8.28 -8.18
N SER A 233 9.97 8.63 -7.51
CA SER A 233 11.32 8.37 -8.01
C SER A 233 12.19 7.83 -6.88
N GLN A 234 12.78 6.67 -7.09
CA GLN A 234 13.60 6.00 -6.08
C GLN A 234 14.91 5.53 -6.69
N SER A 235 16.01 6.05 -6.19
CA SER A 235 17.36 5.67 -6.56
C SER A 235 18.15 5.24 -5.32
N GLN A 236 19.37 4.75 -5.50
CA GLN A 236 20.24 4.40 -4.37
C GLN A 236 20.54 5.57 -3.43
N LYS A 237 20.53 6.81 -3.95
CA LYS A 237 20.94 8.00 -3.18
C LYS A 237 19.80 8.98 -2.90
N SER A 238 18.64 8.81 -3.52
CA SER A 238 17.54 9.75 -3.32
C SER A 238 16.18 9.13 -3.56
N ARG A 239 15.21 9.61 -2.82
CA ARG A 239 13.79 9.32 -3.01
C ARG A 239 13.03 10.61 -3.18
N ILE A 240 12.12 10.63 -4.15
CA ILE A 240 11.24 11.77 -4.42
C ILE A 240 9.80 11.23 -4.44
N TYR A 241 8.96 11.88 -3.70
CA TYR A 241 7.51 11.73 -3.76
C TYR A 241 6.91 13.09 -4.08
N PHE A 242 6.16 13.18 -5.14
CA PHE A 242 5.39 14.38 -5.45
C PHE A 242 3.96 13.95 -5.78
N LEU A 243 3.00 14.50 -5.04
CA LEU A 243 1.57 14.29 -5.23
C LEU A 243 0.91 15.64 -5.46
N THR A 244 0.04 15.69 -6.45
CA THR A 244 -0.87 16.82 -6.66
C THR A 244 -2.28 16.28 -6.86
N ALA A 245 -3.28 16.92 -6.27
CA ALA A 245 -4.67 16.55 -6.40
C ALA A 245 -5.58 17.78 -6.42
N LEU A 246 -6.57 17.76 -7.30
CA LEU A 246 -7.71 18.67 -7.30
C LEU A 246 -8.91 17.94 -6.72
N ASP A 247 -9.25 18.24 -5.48
CA ASP A 247 -10.34 17.61 -4.75
C ASP A 247 -11.63 18.45 -4.84
N GLN A 248 -12.77 17.79 -5.03
CA GLN A 248 -14.06 18.47 -5.23
C GLN A 248 -14.83 18.69 -3.92
N ASN A 249 -14.69 17.77 -2.98
CA ASN A 249 -15.45 17.77 -1.73
C ASN A 249 -14.51 17.62 -0.54
N SER A 250 -13.67 18.63 -0.32
CA SER A 250 -12.71 18.59 0.79
C SER A 250 -13.43 18.51 2.13
N PRO A 251 -13.12 17.53 2.98
CA PRO A 251 -13.67 17.47 4.32
C PRO A 251 -13.10 18.58 5.18
N TYR A 252 -13.95 19.17 6.03
CA TYR A 252 -13.51 20.15 7.02
C TYR A 252 -14.22 19.92 8.34
N THR A 253 -13.57 20.32 9.41
CA THR A 253 -14.11 20.24 10.76
C THR A 253 -14.31 21.64 11.32
N VAL A 254 -15.51 21.92 11.82
CA VAL A 254 -15.82 23.15 12.53
C VAL A 254 -15.95 22.83 14.01
N ALA A 255 -15.05 23.38 14.81
CA ALA A 255 -15.14 23.27 16.26
C ALA A 255 -16.25 24.19 16.79
N ALA A 256 -17.14 23.66 17.64
CA ALA A 256 -18.15 24.42 18.37
C ALA A 256 -18.00 24.15 19.87
N GLU A 257 -18.79 24.84 20.69
CA GLU A 257 -18.64 24.80 22.16
C GLU A 257 -18.90 23.41 22.76
N ASP A 258 -19.82 22.63 22.17
CA ASP A 258 -20.27 21.33 22.69
C ASP A 258 -19.74 20.12 21.90
N ARG A 259 -19.39 20.32 20.62
CA ARG A 259 -18.92 19.27 19.71
C ARG A 259 -18.30 19.84 18.44
N SER A 260 -17.62 18.99 17.70
CA SER A 260 -17.16 19.31 16.36
C SER A 260 -18.17 18.87 15.32
N TYR A 261 -18.37 19.71 14.30
CA TYR A 261 -19.21 19.41 13.14
C TYR A 261 -18.32 19.10 11.95
N PHE A 262 -18.61 18.00 11.28
CA PHE A 262 -17.97 17.64 10.03
C PHE A 262 -18.80 18.15 8.87
N GLY A 263 -18.14 18.75 7.90
CA GLY A 263 -18.73 19.20 6.66
C GLY A 263 -17.87 18.83 5.48
N GLU A 264 -18.49 18.77 4.33
CA GLU A 264 -17.82 18.59 3.05
C GLU A 264 -18.19 19.76 2.15
N GLY A 265 -17.26 20.26 1.41
CA GLY A 265 -17.55 21.31 0.44
C GLY A 265 -16.34 22.05 -0.08
N GLY A 266 -16.56 22.67 -1.23
CA GLY A 266 -15.52 23.42 -1.92
C GLY A 266 -14.55 22.56 -2.71
N GLN A 267 -13.66 23.23 -3.40
CA GLN A 267 -12.55 22.63 -4.12
C GLN A 267 -11.25 22.95 -3.39
N SER A 268 -10.39 21.98 -3.26
CA SER A 268 -9.05 22.18 -2.74
C SER A 268 -8.00 21.69 -3.72
N PHE A 269 -6.86 22.36 -3.71
CA PHE A 269 -5.70 21.96 -4.47
C PHE A 269 -4.60 21.56 -3.50
N VAL A 270 -4.32 20.26 -3.47
CA VAL A 270 -3.36 19.66 -2.55
C VAL A 270 -2.07 19.39 -3.29
N ASN A 271 -0.94 19.76 -2.69
CA ASN A 271 0.38 19.43 -3.18
C ASN A 271 1.23 18.91 -2.03
N VAL A 272 1.89 17.77 -2.25
CA VAL A 272 2.82 17.18 -1.30
C VAL A 272 4.11 16.90 -2.05
N LEU A 273 5.21 17.41 -1.54
CA LEU A 273 6.55 17.12 -2.05
C LEU A 273 7.44 16.63 -0.91
N ARG A 274 8.01 15.45 -1.08
CA ARG A 274 9.09 14.96 -0.23
C ARG A 274 10.31 14.64 -1.06
N TYR A 275 11.44 15.12 -0.59
CA TYR A 275 12.75 14.73 -1.07
C TYR A 275 13.55 14.15 0.09
N GLN A 276 14.10 12.98 -0.08
CA GLN A 276 14.99 12.33 0.88
C GLN A 276 16.31 12.02 0.20
N HIS A 277 17.40 12.50 0.81
CA HIS A 277 18.74 12.10 0.42
C HIS A 277 19.21 10.96 1.31
N LEU A 278 19.80 9.92 0.69
CA LEU A 278 20.31 8.74 1.35
C LEU A 278 21.85 8.83 1.35
N PHE A 279 22.46 8.88 2.54
CA PHE A 279 23.90 8.94 2.70
C PHE A 279 24.54 7.57 2.74
#